data_c78c547412b3e79ca6ebd4ebc670fae3
#
_entry.id   c78c547412b3e79ca6ebd4ebc670fae3
#
_cell.length_a   1.000
_cell.length_b   1.000
_cell.length_c   1.000
_cell.angle_alpha   90.00
_cell.angle_beta   90.00
_cell.angle_gamma   90.00
#
_symmetry.space_group_name_H-M   'P 1'
#
loop_
_entity.id
_entity.type
_entity.pdbx_description
1 polymer ?
#
loop_
_entity_poly.entity_id
_entity_poly.type
_entity_poly.pdbx_seq_one_letter_code
_entity_poly.pdbx_strand_id
1 'polypeptide(L)'
;MSKLSVIGAGAVGSSLAYAALIRGSAQEIALYDLDAKKVEAEVADLSHGTQFTPSSKVMGGADIDVVKDSNVVFITAGAKQKPGQSRLDLAATNVNILKSLLPQLLDRAPDAIYVLVTNPCDVLTVVAQKITGLPTSRVFSTGTMLDTSRLRYAIAELAGVSQANVHANIMGEHGDSEFPTWSSATISQIPIREWTDADGKPVFSESVLAQLAD
;
A
#
# COMPACT_ATOMS: atom_id res chain seq x y z
N MET A 1 13.04 0.89 -19.85
CA MET A 1 11.95 1.80 -19.37
C MET A 1 11.43 1.23 -18.08
N SER A 2 11.10 2.07 -17.08
CA SER A 2 10.50 1.58 -15.83
C SER A 2 9.00 1.38 -16.02
N LYS A 3 8.50 0.19 -15.61
CA LYS A 3 7.09 -0.16 -15.68
C LYS A 3 6.56 -0.59 -14.32
N LEU A 4 5.46 0.00 -13.93
CA LEU A 4 4.70 -0.31 -12.72
C LEU A 4 3.36 -0.90 -13.12
N SER A 5 3.04 -2.08 -12.61
CA SER A 5 1.75 -2.71 -12.83
C SER A 5 0.92 -2.76 -11.55
N VAL A 6 -0.38 -2.53 -11.69
CA VAL A 6 -1.37 -2.61 -10.63
C VAL A 6 -2.37 -3.71 -10.98
N ILE A 7 -2.47 -4.70 -10.12
CA ILE A 7 -3.38 -5.83 -10.26
C ILE A 7 -4.62 -5.54 -9.42
N GLY A 8 -5.74 -5.32 -10.09
CA GLY A 8 -7.01 -4.91 -9.51
C GLY A 8 -7.28 -3.42 -9.73
N ALA A 9 -8.21 -3.10 -10.63
CA ALA A 9 -8.67 -1.73 -10.91
C ALA A 9 -9.83 -1.31 -9.96
N GLY A 10 -9.75 -1.71 -8.69
CA GLY A 10 -10.64 -1.24 -7.63
C GLY A 10 -10.24 0.15 -7.13
N ALA A 11 -10.97 0.71 -6.16
CA ALA A 11 -10.70 2.05 -5.63
C ALA A 11 -9.23 2.22 -5.19
N VAL A 12 -8.65 1.23 -4.52
CA VAL A 12 -7.24 1.29 -4.09
C VAL A 12 -6.29 1.24 -5.28
N GLY A 13 -6.51 0.31 -6.23
CA GLY A 13 -5.64 0.17 -7.40
C GLY A 13 -5.69 1.38 -8.33
N SER A 14 -6.88 1.91 -8.62
CA SER A 14 -7.03 3.11 -9.45
C SER A 14 -6.41 4.34 -8.77
N SER A 15 -6.58 4.51 -7.46
CA SER A 15 -5.95 5.60 -6.70
C SER A 15 -4.43 5.48 -6.69
N LEU A 16 -3.88 4.26 -6.55
CA LEU A 16 -2.44 4.01 -6.62
C LEU A 16 -1.89 4.36 -8.01
N ALA A 17 -2.56 3.90 -9.06
CA ALA A 17 -2.15 4.20 -10.44
C ALA A 17 -2.19 5.71 -10.71
N TYR A 18 -3.20 6.42 -10.23
CA TYR A 18 -3.33 7.87 -10.36
C TYR A 18 -2.22 8.60 -9.60
N ALA A 19 -1.96 8.21 -8.36
CA ALA A 19 -0.85 8.78 -7.57
C ALA A 19 0.51 8.54 -8.22
N ALA A 20 0.74 7.33 -8.76
CA ALA A 20 1.95 6.98 -9.48
C ALA A 20 2.12 7.83 -10.77
N LEU A 21 1.03 8.09 -11.48
CA LEU A 21 1.00 8.93 -12.67
C LEU A 21 1.37 10.38 -12.32
N ILE A 22 0.71 10.98 -11.33
CA ILE A 22 0.98 12.37 -10.89
C ILE A 22 2.43 12.53 -10.44
N ARG A 23 2.98 11.53 -9.72
CA ARG A 23 4.35 11.58 -9.22
C ARG A 23 5.40 11.22 -10.27
N GLY A 24 5.00 10.74 -11.46
CA GLY A 24 5.95 10.24 -12.45
C GLY A 24 6.77 9.06 -11.96
N SER A 25 6.17 8.16 -11.16
CA SER A 25 6.88 7.05 -10.50
C SER A 25 7.41 5.99 -11.48
N ALA A 26 6.82 5.90 -12.67
CA ALA A 26 7.27 5.02 -13.74
C ALA A 26 6.94 5.62 -15.10
N GLN A 27 7.67 5.19 -16.14
CA GLN A 27 7.42 5.60 -17.53
C GLN A 27 6.20 4.91 -18.12
N GLU A 28 5.89 3.72 -17.64
CA GLU A 28 4.69 2.96 -18.01
C GLU A 28 3.93 2.55 -16.74
N ILE A 29 2.62 2.77 -16.75
CA ILE A 29 1.70 2.34 -15.70
C ILE A 29 0.67 1.43 -16.34
N ALA A 30 0.62 0.18 -15.87
CA ALA A 30 -0.30 -0.83 -16.40
C ALA A 30 -1.33 -1.23 -15.34
N LEU A 31 -2.61 -1.25 -15.72
CA LEU A 31 -3.71 -1.75 -14.90
C LEU A 31 -4.22 -3.07 -15.45
N TYR A 32 -4.37 -4.05 -14.58
CA TYR A 32 -5.01 -5.33 -14.90
C TYR A 32 -6.22 -5.55 -13.98
N ASP A 33 -7.35 -5.91 -14.56
CA ASP A 33 -8.53 -6.40 -13.83
C ASP A 33 -9.28 -7.41 -14.69
N LEU A 34 -9.99 -8.36 -14.06
CA LEU A 34 -10.83 -9.32 -14.75
C LEU A 34 -12.05 -8.66 -15.40
N ASP A 35 -12.50 -7.53 -14.88
CA ASP A 35 -13.58 -6.72 -15.46
C ASP A 35 -13.00 -5.79 -16.54
N ALA A 36 -13.07 -6.27 -17.81
CA ALA A 36 -12.56 -5.55 -18.95
C ALA A 36 -13.15 -4.14 -19.10
N LYS A 37 -14.48 -3.99 -18.92
CA LYS A 37 -15.14 -2.68 -19.06
C LYS A 37 -14.66 -1.68 -18.00
N LYS A 38 -14.48 -2.17 -16.78
CA LYS A 38 -14.00 -1.34 -15.69
C LYS A 38 -12.57 -0.89 -15.91
N VAL A 39 -11.67 -1.80 -16.25
CA VAL A 39 -10.26 -1.45 -16.44
C VAL A 39 -10.07 -0.54 -17.67
N GLU A 40 -10.83 -0.73 -18.72
CA GLU A 40 -10.84 0.16 -19.91
C GLU A 40 -11.27 1.58 -19.52
N ALA A 41 -12.33 1.73 -18.70
CA ALA A 41 -12.78 3.04 -18.23
C ALA A 41 -11.72 3.74 -17.39
N GLU A 42 -11.13 3.03 -16.42
CA GLU A 42 -10.06 3.58 -15.55
C GLU A 42 -8.82 3.99 -16.37
N VAL A 43 -8.43 3.18 -17.34
CA VAL A 43 -7.29 3.49 -18.23
C VAL A 43 -7.59 4.73 -19.08
N ALA A 44 -8.81 4.87 -19.60
CA ALA A 44 -9.22 6.04 -20.36
C ALA A 44 -9.13 7.31 -19.49
N ASP A 45 -9.70 7.29 -18.29
CA ASP A 45 -9.68 8.44 -17.37
C ASP A 45 -8.25 8.83 -16.99
N LEU A 46 -7.40 7.87 -16.64
CA LEU A 46 -5.99 8.12 -16.33
C LEU A 46 -5.23 8.68 -17.54
N SER A 47 -5.49 8.14 -18.73
CA SER A 47 -4.83 8.58 -19.98
C SER A 47 -5.18 10.01 -20.34
N HIS A 48 -6.43 10.43 -20.10
CA HIS A 48 -6.85 11.82 -20.32
C HIS A 48 -6.11 12.82 -19.43
N GLY A 49 -5.65 12.37 -18.24
CA GLY A 49 -4.88 13.18 -17.29
C GLY A 49 -3.39 13.29 -17.63
N THR A 50 -2.84 12.50 -18.54
CA THR A 50 -1.38 12.44 -18.80
C THR A 50 -0.79 13.76 -19.29
N GLN A 51 -1.58 14.62 -19.92
CA GLN A 51 -1.15 15.97 -20.33
C GLN A 51 -0.71 16.84 -19.13
N PHE A 52 -1.21 16.58 -17.94
CA PHE A 52 -0.97 17.37 -16.73
C PHE A 52 0.03 16.73 -15.77
N THR A 53 0.69 15.66 -16.20
CA THR A 53 1.60 14.87 -15.37
C THR A 53 2.96 14.72 -16.07
N PRO A 54 4.02 14.28 -15.37
CA PRO A 54 5.25 13.86 -16.01
C PRO A 54 4.97 12.80 -17.07
N SER A 55 5.81 12.76 -18.12
CA SER A 55 5.61 11.85 -19.26
C SER A 55 5.56 10.38 -18.80
N SER A 56 4.36 9.82 -18.85
CA SER A 56 4.08 8.41 -18.53
C SER A 56 3.05 7.89 -19.52
N LYS A 57 3.16 6.62 -19.89
CA LYS A 57 2.17 5.91 -20.69
C LYS A 57 1.29 5.08 -19.78
N VAL A 58 -0.03 5.24 -19.89
CA VAL A 58 -1.01 4.40 -19.20
C VAL A 58 -1.55 3.35 -20.16
N MET A 59 -1.64 2.11 -19.71
CA MET A 59 -2.22 0.99 -20.43
C MET A 59 -2.96 0.07 -19.47
N GLY A 60 -3.81 -0.79 -19.98
CA GLY A 60 -4.50 -1.78 -19.16
C GLY A 60 -5.44 -2.64 -19.95
N GLY A 61 -6.02 -3.63 -19.29
CA GLY A 61 -6.95 -4.57 -19.87
C GLY A 61 -7.17 -5.81 -19.00
N ALA A 62 -8.03 -6.70 -19.49
CA ALA A 62 -8.31 -7.98 -18.84
C ALA A 62 -7.37 -9.11 -19.31
N ASP A 63 -6.47 -8.82 -20.23
CA ASP A 63 -5.39 -9.74 -20.59
C ASP A 63 -4.19 -9.49 -19.66
N ILE A 64 -3.74 -10.55 -19.00
CA ILE A 64 -2.62 -10.46 -18.04
C ILE A 64 -1.30 -10.11 -18.74
N ASP A 65 -1.19 -10.25 -20.04
CA ASP A 65 0.00 -9.88 -20.79
C ASP A 65 0.31 -8.37 -20.69
N VAL A 66 -0.64 -7.55 -20.28
CA VAL A 66 -0.41 -6.13 -19.98
C VAL A 66 0.66 -5.91 -18.91
N VAL A 67 0.88 -6.91 -18.03
CA VAL A 67 1.87 -6.88 -16.93
C VAL A 67 3.30 -7.22 -17.38
N LYS A 68 3.45 -7.71 -18.61
CA LYS A 68 4.74 -8.18 -19.12
C LYS A 68 5.86 -7.14 -18.93
N ASP A 69 7.03 -7.64 -18.51
CA ASP A 69 8.26 -6.86 -18.30
C ASP A 69 8.13 -5.74 -17.23
N SER A 70 7.21 -5.90 -16.27
CA SER A 70 7.08 -4.97 -15.14
C SER A 70 8.28 -5.05 -14.19
N ASN A 71 8.70 -3.90 -13.69
CA ASN A 71 9.72 -3.80 -12.64
C ASN A 71 9.10 -3.94 -11.23
N VAL A 72 7.89 -3.41 -11.07
CA VAL A 72 7.14 -3.49 -9.81
C VAL A 72 5.69 -3.86 -10.11
N VAL A 73 5.16 -4.80 -9.34
CA VAL A 73 3.77 -5.27 -9.43
C VAL A 73 3.09 -5.09 -8.08
N PHE A 74 2.12 -4.19 -8.01
CA PHE A 74 1.26 -4.02 -6.84
C PHE A 74 0.04 -4.92 -6.96
N ILE A 75 -0.23 -5.73 -5.94
CA ILE A 75 -1.38 -6.62 -5.89
C ILE A 75 -2.43 -6.02 -4.94
N THR A 76 -3.44 -5.40 -5.54
CA THR A 76 -4.61 -4.84 -4.83
C THR A 76 -5.88 -5.66 -5.10
N ALA A 77 -5.77 -6.66 -5.99
CA ALA A 77 -6.85 -7.58 -6.30
C ALA A 77 -7.15 -8.50 -5.11
N GLY A 78 -8.40 -8.61 -4.76
CA GLY A 78 -8.88 -9.46 -3.69
C GLY A 78 -10.38 -9.34 -3.47
N ALA A 79 -10.95 -10.31 -2.79
CA ALA A 79 -12.34 -10.25 -2.35
C ALA A 79 -12.49 -9.21 -1.24
N LYS A 80 -13.62 -8.50 -1.24
CA LYS A 80 -14.01 -7.64 -0.11
C LYS A 80 -14.70 -8.49 0.95
N GLN A 81 -14.46 -8.17 2.22
CA GLN A 81 -15.16 -8.80 3.33
C GLN A 81 -16.67 -8.56 3.21
N LYS A 82 -17.46 -9.64 3.32
CA LYS A 82 -18.92 -9.57 3.33
C LYS A 82 -19.44 -9.50 4.77
N PRO A 83 -20.61 -8.90 5.00
CA PRO A 83 -21.25 -8.95 6.31
C PRO A 83 -21.37 -10.39 6.82
N GLY A 84 -20.91 -10.66 8.05
CA GLY A 84 -20.90 -11.99 8.66
C GLY A 84 -19.74 -12.92 8.25
N GLN A 85 -18.87 -12.49 7.35
CA GLN A 85 -17.68 -13.25 6.98
C GLN A 85 -16.55 -13.02 7.97
N SER A 86 -15.90 -14.11 8.44
CA SER A 86 -14.74 -14.00 9.31
C SER A 86 -13.49 -13.52 8.55
N ARG A 87 -12.50 -12.98 9.26
CA ARG A 87 -11.17 -12.64 8.70
C ARG A 87 -10.49 -13.87 8.09
N LEU A 88 -10.69 -15.05 8.69
CA LEU A 88 -10.11 -16.30 8.21
C LEU A 88 -10.72 -16.76 6.87
N ASP A 89 -12.05 -16.63 6.71
CA ASP A 89 -12.72 -16.94 5.44
C ASP A 89 -12.27 -16.01 4.32
N LEU A 90 -12.09 -14.73 4.64
CA LEU A 90 -11.55 -13.76 3.69
C LEU A 90 -10.12 -14.14 3.29
N ALA A 91 -9.28 -14.49 4.26
CA ALA A 91 -7.90 -14.92 4.00
C ALA A 91 -7.87 -16.15 3.07
N ALA A 92 -8.69 -17.18 3.34
CA ALA A 92 -8.78 -18.37 2.50
C ALA A 92 -9.20 -18.04 1.06
N THR A 93 -10.16 -17.14 0.89
CA THR A 93 -10.59 -16.66 -0.43
C THR A 93 -9.45 -15.97 -1.17
N ASN A 94 -8.76 -15.04 -0.51
CA ASN A 94 -7.67 -14.29 -1.13
C ASN A 94 -6.42 -15.14 -1.39
N VAL A 95 -6.15 -16.14 -0.56
CA VAL A 95 -5.12 -17.17 -0.83
C VAL A 95 -5.41 -17.92 -2.13
N ASN A 96 -6.66 -18.31 -2.37
CA ASN A 96 -7.03 -18.99 -3.60
C ASN A 96 -6.89 -18.10 -4.84
N ILE A 97 -7.18 -16.81 -4.71
CA ILE A 97 -6.91 -15.82 -5.77
C ILE A 97 -5.42 -15.76 -6.06
N LEU A 98 -4.56 -15.63 -5.03
CA LEU A 98 -3.11 -15.58 -5.21
C LEU A 98 -2.53 -16.85 -5.83
N LYS A 99 -3.05 -18.04 -5.45
CA LYS A 99 -2.61 -19.32 -6.04
C LYS A 99 -2.81 -19.39 -7.55
N SER A 100 -3.87 -18.78 -8.07
CA SER A 100 -4.12 -18.74 -9.51
C SER A 100 -3.41 -17.59 -10.22
N LEU A 101 -3.22 -16.47 -9.54
CA LEU A 101 -2.71 -15.23 -10.11
C LEU A 101 -1.17 -15.19 -10.16
N LEU A 102 -0.51 -15.52 -9.05
CA LEU A 102 0.95 -15.37 -8.92
C LEU A 102 1.76 -16.14 -9.95
N PRO A 103 1.44 -17.42 -10.30
CA PRO A 103 2.16 -18.12 -11.35
C PRO A 103 2.09 -17.41 -12.71
N GLN A 104 0.95 -16.83 -13.04
CA GLN A 104 0.75 -16.10 -14.27
C GLN A 104 1.55 -14.79 -14.29
N LEU A 105 1.60 -14.07 -13.16
CA LEU A 105 2.40 -12.86 -13.01
C LEU A 105 3.89 -13.15 -13.12
N LEU A 106 4.37 -14.24 -12.49
CA LEU A 106 5.76 -14.65 -12.55
C LEU A 106 6.21 -14.99 -13.97
N ASP A 107 5.34 -15.60 -14.76
CA ASP A 107 5.64 -15.94 -16.14
C ASP A 107 5.81 -14.69 -17.04
N ARG A 108 5.11 -13.58 -16.72
CA ARG A 108 5.17 -12.31 -17.47
C ARG A 108 6.20 -11.32 -16.93
N ALA A 109 6.45 -11.34 -15.64
CA ALA A 109 7.33 -10.39 -14.97
C ALA A 109 8.24 -11.10 -13.95
N PRO A 110 9.10 -12.07 -14.38
CA PRO A 110 9.90 -12.89 -13.49
C PRO A 110 10.89 -12.08 -12.64
N ASP A 111 11.29 -10.91 -13.12
CA ASP A 111 12.26 -10.04 -12.44
C ASP A 111 11.61 -8.94 -11.59
N ALA A 112 10.29 -8.85 -11.54
CA ALA A 112 9.57 -7.82 -10.81
C ALA A 112 9.73 -7.95 -9.28
N ILE A 113 9.55 -6.83 -8.59
CA ILE A 113 9.25 -6.76 -7.17
C ILE A 113 7.74 -6.82 -7.01
N TYR A 114 7.25 -7.70 -6.14
CA TYR A 114 5.84 -7.89 -5.86
C TYR A 114 5.47 -7.29 -4.51
N VAL A 115 4.55 -6.33 -4.52
CA VAL A 115 4.08 -5.63 -3.33
C VAL A 115 2.62 -5.96 -3.07
N LEU A 116 2.33 -6.61 -1.96
CA LEU A 116 0.97 -6.97 -1.57
C LEU A 116 0.32 -5.82 -0.79
N VAL A 117 -0.90 -5.46 -1.22
CA VAL A 117 -1.73 -4.44 -0.59
C VAL A 117 -3.04 -5.05 -0.08
N THR A 118 -3.47 -6.16 -0.69
CA THR A 118 -4.69 -6.88 -0.34
C THR A 118 -4.61 -7.47 1.07
N ASN A 119 -5.65 -7.26 1.88
CA ASN A 119 -5.75 -7.81 3.23
C ASN A 119 -6.27 -9.27 3.27
N PRO A 120 -5.82 -10.04 4.27
CA PRO A 120 -4.82 -9.72 5.30
C PRO A 120 -3.39 -9.78 4.72
N CYS A 121 -2.77 -8.61 4.60
CA CYS A 121 -1.56 -8.45 3.77
C CYS A 121 -0.36 -9.26 4.27
N ASP A 122 -0.16 -9.39 5.57
CA ASP A 122 0.98 -10.14 6.12
C ASP A 122 0.84 -11.64 5.88
N VAL A 123 -0.36 -12.21 6.12
CA VAL A 123 -0.65 -13.62 5.82
C VAL A 123 -0.48 -13.90 4.33
N LEU A 124 -1.04 -13.02 3.49
CA LEU A 124 -0.95 -13.16 2.03
C LEU A 124 0.48 -13.04 1.54
N THR A 125 1.31 -12.21 2.17
CA THR A 125 2.74 -12.08 1.86
C THR A 125 3.50 -13.37 2.12
N VAL A 126 3.31 -13.99 3.28
CA VAL A 126 3.93 -15.29 3.60
C VAL A 126 3.51 -16.37 2.59
N VAL A 127 2.23 -16.39 2.21
CA VAL A 127 1.73 -17.31 1.20
C VAL A 127 2.33 -17.00 -0.18
N ALA A 128 2.40 -15.73 -0.56
CA ALA A 128 3.00 -15.31 -1.83
C ALA A 128 4.47 -15.69 -1.94
N GLN A 129 5.26 -15.49 -0.88
CA GLN A 129 6.66 -15.92 -0.81
C GLN A 129 6.81 -17.44 -1.01
N LYS A 130 5.91 -18.23 -0.40
CA LYS A 130 5.92 -19.70 -0.56
C LYS A 130 5.52 -20.15 -1.97
N ILE A 131 4.57 -19.46 -2.61
CA ILE A 131 4.13 -19.77 -3.97
C ILE A 131 5.20 -19.42 -4.99
N THR A 132 5.80 -18.22 -4.82
CA THR A 132 6.76 -17.68 -5.80
C THR A 132 8.16 -18.25 -5.65
N GLY A 133 8.54 -18.68 -4.44
CA GLY A 133 9.92 -19.07 -4.12
C GLY A 133 10.91 -17.89 -4.16
N LEU A 134 10.44 -16.66 -4.33
CA LEU A 134 11.29 -15.47 -4.39
C LEU A 134 11.73 -15.02 -2.98
N PRO A 135 12.88 -14.34 -2.87
CA PRO A 135 13.35 -13.83 -1.59
C PRO A 135 12.43 -12.71 -1.05
N THR A 136 12.45 -12.50 0.25
CA THR A 136 11.63 -11.48 0.93
C THR A 136 11.89 -10.06 0.43
N SER A 137 13.08 -9.79 -0.10
CA SER A 137 13.41 -8.51 -0.76
C SER A 137 12.65 -8.26 -2.05
N ARG A 138 12.02 -9.28 -2.62
CA ARG A 138 11.24 -9.19 -3.86
C ARG A 138 9.75 -9.44 -3.68
N VAL A 139 9.32 -9.97 -2.53
CA VAL A 139 7.91 -10.21 -2.21
C VAL A 139 7.66 -9.75 -0.79
N PHE A 140 6.95 -8.63 -0.65
CA PHE A 140 6.61 -8.03 0.63
C PHE A 140 5.27 -7.28 0.54
N SER A 141 4.75 -6.81 1.67
CA SER A 141 3.51 -6.02 1.74
C SER A 141 3.78 -4.55 2.05
N THR A 142 2.76 -3.72 1.91
CA THR A 142 2.77 -2.35 2.45
C THR A 142 2.74 -2.35 3.98
N GLY A 143 2.31 -3.45 4.60
CA GLY A 143 2.26 -3.61 6.04
C GLY A 143 1.58 -2.43 6.73
N THR A 144 2.22 -1.92 7.77
CA THR A 144 1.75 -0.81 8.61
C THR A 144 2.06 0.59 8.05
N MET A 145 2.32 0.74 6.75
CA MET A 145 2.61 2.06 6.15
C MET A 145 1.46 3.05 6.31
N LEU A 146 0.21 2.58 6.11
CA LEU A 146 -0.97 3.43 6.26
C LEU A 146 -1.19 3.79 7.72
N ASP A 147 -1.03 2.86 8.63
CA ASP A 147 -1.20 3.06 10.07
C ASP A 147 -0.13 4.03 10.60
N THR A 148 1.11 3.86 10.15
CA THR A 148 2.19 4.84 10.39
C THR A 148 1.81 6.24 9.88
N SER A 149 1.19 6.35 8.70
CA SER A 149 0.78 7.65 8.16
C SER A 149 -0.35 8.28 8.98
N ARG A 150 -1.31 7.47 9.43
CA ARG A 150 -2.41 7.91 10.32
C ARG A 150 -1.86 8.40 11.66
N LEU A 151 -0.95 7.63 12.28
CA LEU A 151 -0.28 8.02 13.50
C LEU A 151 0.46 9.36 13.36
N ARG A 152 1.25 9.52 12.29
CA ARG A 152 1.96 10.77 12.02
C ARG A 152 1.03 11.95 11.83
N TYR A 153 -0.10 11.74 11.16
CA TYR A 153 -1.12 12.77 10.98
C TYR A 153 -1.73 13.18 12.33
N ALA A 154 -2.14 12.22 13.16
CA ALA A 154 -2.72 12.50 14.46
C ALA A 154 -1.74 13.23 15.40
N ILE A 155 -0.46 12.82 15.41
CA ILE A 155 0.59 13.52 16.15
C ILE A 155 0.75 14.96 15.65
N ALA A 156 0.78 15.17 14.34
CA ALA A 156 0.95 16.47 13.72
C ALA A 156 -0.17 17.45 14.09
N GLU A 157 -1.43 16.96 14.06
CA GLU A 157 -2.60 17.73 14.48
C GLU A 157 -2.51 18.17 15.95
N LEU A 158 -2.15 17.24 16.85
CA LEU A 158 -2.01 17.55 18.27
C LEU A 158 -0.87 18.50 18.58
N ALA A 159 0.23 18.38 17.84
CA ALA A 159 1.42 19.21 18.02
C ALA A 159 1.34 20.56 17.30
N GLY A 160 0.36 20.75 16.41
CA GLY A 160 0.25 21.95 15.58
C GLY A 160 1.39 22.10 14.57
N VAL A 161 1.92 21.01 14.02
CA VAL A 161 3.06 21.00 13.08
C VAL A 161 2.71 20.31 11.76
N SER A 162 3.57 20.47 10.76
CA SER A 162 3.45 19.69 9.53
C SER A 162 3.71 18.20 9.78
N GLN A 163 2.92 17.32 9.18
CA GLN A 163 3.14 15.87 9.22
C GLN A 163 4.55 15.46 8.74
N ALA A 164 5.16 16.24 7.85
CA ALA A 164 6.53 16.02 7.37
C ALA A 164 7.59 16.11 8.47
N ASN A 165 7.30 16.79 9.58
CA ASN A 165 8.19 16.92 10.73
C ASN A 165 8.03 15.79 11.75
N VAL A 166 7.05 14.90 11.58
CA VAL A 166 6.78 13.81 12.51
C VAL A 166 7.49 12.54 12.04
N HIS A 167 8.33 11.99 12.89
CA HIS A 167 9.04 10.73 12.69
C HIS A 167 8.57 9.72 13.73
N ALA A 168 7.53 8.98 13.40
CA ALA A 168 6.95 7.91 14.22
C ALA A 168 6.59 6.74 13.32
N ASN A 169 6.58 5.52 13.85
CA ASN A 169 6.26 4.33 13.09
C ASN A 169 5.34 3.40 13.89
N ILE A 170 4.41 2.79 13.19
CA ILE A 170 3.70 1.59 13.64
C ILE A 170 4.47 0.38 13.09
N MET A 171 4.68 -0.62 13.91
CA MET A 171 5.35 -1.87 13.56
C MET A 171 4.50 -3.08 13.99
N GLY A 172 4.90 -4.26 13.54
CA GLY A 172 4.17 -5.49 13.77
C GLY A 172 3.33 -5.93 12.56
N GLU A 173 2.39 -6.82 12.79
CA GLU A 173 1.40 -7.23 11.80
C GLU A 173 0.35 -6.13 11.63
N HIS A 174 -0.04 -5.82 10.38
CA HIS A 174 -1.14 -4.89 10.13
C HIS A 174 -2.46 -5.46 10.65
N GLY A 175 -2.89 -4.99 11.83
CA GLY A 175 -4.07 -5.45 12.55
C GLY A 175 -3.93 -5.31 14.06
N ASP A 176 -4.60 -6.18 14.80
CA ASP A 176 -4.76 -6.07 16.26
C ASP A 176 -3.47 -6.22 17.08
N SER A 177 -2.36 -6.65 16.44
CA SER A 177 -1.05 -6.83 17.09
C SER A 177 -0.01 -5.77 16.69
N GLU A 178 -0.41 -4.75 15.94
CA GLU A 178 0.47 -3.64 15.63
C GLU A 178 0.71 -2.74 16.84
N PHE A 179 1.85 -2.07 16.87
CA PHE A 179 2.22 -1.18 17.98
C PHE A 179 3.07 0.00 17.53
N PRO A 180 2.91 1.18 18.16
CA PRO A 180 3.75 2.34 17.90
C PRO A 180 5.11 2.23 18.59
N THR A 181 6.17 2.64 17.89
CA THR A 181 7.54 2.64 18.44
C THR A 181 7.85 3.98 19.10
N TRP A 182 7.25 4.24 20.27
CA TRP A 182 7.38 5.51 20.98
C TRP A 182 8.80 5.88 21.36
N SER A 183 9.67 4.90 21.60
CA SER A 183 11.07 5.13 21.97
C SER A 183 11.91 5.84 20.91
N SER A 184 11.48 5.74 19.64
CA SER A 184 12.14 6.38 18.50
C SER A 184 11.30 7.50 17.88
N ALA A 185 10.12 7.80 18.45
CA ALA A 185 9.23 8.81 17.92
C ALA A 185 9.73 10.22 18.25
N THR A 186 9.85 11.08 17.22
CA THR A 186 10.28 12.47 17.36
C THR A 186 9.42 13.40 16.51
N ILE A 187 9.38 14.67 16.91
CA ILE A 187 8.91 15.77 16.09
C ILE A 187 10.13 16.61 15.73
N SER A 188 10.51 16.62 14.46
CA SER A 188 11.84 17.04 14.02
C SER A 188 12.93 16.27 14.78
N GLN A 189 13.68 16.89 15.67
CA GLN A 189 14.74 16.25 16.49
C GLN A 189 14.36 16.09 17.96
N ILE A 190 13.17 16.54 18.37
CA ILE A 190 12.72 16.50 19.76
C ILE A 190 11.98 15.19 20.02
N PRO A 191 12.38 14.38 21.01
CA PRO A 191 11.63 13.19 21.41
C PRO A 191 10.17 13.54 21.71
N ILE A 192 9.23 12.69 21.28
CA ILE A 192 7.79 12.98 21.40
C ILE A 192 7.37 13.25 22.85
N ARG A 193 7.98 12.55 23.84
CA ARG A 193 7.71 12.73 25.26
C ARG A 193 8.23 14.07 25.85
N GLU A 194 9.12 14.73 25.13
CA GLU A 194 9.70 16.03 25.52
C GLU A 194 9.02 17.20 24.79
N TRP A 195 8.09 16.92 23.88
CA TRP A 195 7.38 17.95 23.14
C TRP A 195 6.40 18.71 24.04
N THR A 196 6.52 20.03 24.05
CA THR A 196 5.66 20.94 24.83
C THR A 196 4.90 21.90 23.91
N ASP A 197 3.78 22.39 24.40
CA ASP A 197 3.06 23.50 23.78
C ASP A 197 3.77 24.84 24.01
N ALA A 198 3.15 25.93 23.56
CA ALA A 198 3.68 27.29 23.70
C ALA A 198 3.81 27.74 25.17
N ASP A 199 3.07 27.15 26.09
CA ASP A 199 3.08 27.42 27.52
C ASP A 199 4.08 26.51 28.28
N GLY A 200 4.81 25.66 27.56
CA GLY A 200 5.78 24.72 28.12
C GLY A 200 5.17 23.47 28.75
N LYS A 201 3.88 23.17 28.48
CA LYS A 201 3.23 21.97 29.01
C LYS A 201 3.45 20.77 28.07
N PRO A 202 3.74 19.58 28.61
CA PRO A 202 3.84 18.36 27.81
C PRO A 202 2.54 18.07 27.04
N VAL A 203 2.63 17.90 25.73
CA VAL A 203 1.49 17.58 24.84
C VAL A 203 1.20 16.08 24.88
N PHE A 204 2.25 15.24 24.87
CA PHE A 204 2.14 13.79 24.74
C PHE A 204 2.37 13.09 26.11
N SER A 205 1.36 13.17 26.97
CA SER A 205 1.32 12.35 28.19
C SER A 205 1.15 10.86 27.87
N GLU A 206 1.44 9.96 28.80
CA GLU A 206 1.23 8.52 28.60
C GLU A 206 -0.23 8.19 28.22
N SER A 207 -1.20 8.93 28.75
CA SER A 207 -2.60 8.75 28.38
C SER A 207 -2.91 9.18 26.94
N VAL A 208 -2.27 10.24 26.44
CA VAL A 208 -2.39 10.67 25.05
C VAL A 208 -1.72 9.67 24.11
N LEU A 209 -0.52 9.19 24.49
CA LEU A 209 0.18 8.17 23.69
C LEU A 209 -0.61 6.85 23.61
N ALA A 210 -1.28 6.45 24.70
CA ALA A 210 -2.14 5.28 24.71
C ALA A 210 -3.36 5.46 23.78
N GLN A 211 -4.00 6.63 23.79
CA GLN A 211 -5.14 6.94 22.88
C GLN A 211 -4.74 7.00 21.40
N LEU A 212 -3.48 7.35 21.11
CA LEU A 212 -2.95 7.35 19.74
C LEU A 212 -2.57 5.95 19.24
N ALA A 213 -2.46 5.00 20.14
CA ALA A 213 -2.15 3.59 19.84
C ALA A 213 -3.40 2.74 19.57
N ASP A 214 -4.59 3.20 19.99
CA ASP A 214 -5.90 2.56 19.78
C ASP A 214 -6.51 2.97 18.41
#